data_2c0f7c4c2c0e307470f87d100582c7ad
#
_entry.id   2c0f7c4c2c0e307470f87d100582c7ad
#
_cell.length_a   1.000
_cell.length_b   1.000
_cell.length_c   1.000
_cell.angle_alpha   90.00
_cell.angle_beta   90.00
_cell.angle_gamma   90.00
#
_symmetry.space_group_name_H-M   'P 1'
#
loop_
_entity.id
_entity.type
_entity.pdbx_description
1 polymer ?
#
loop_
_entity_poly.entity_id
_entity_poly.type
_entity_poly.pdbx_seq_one_letter_code
_entity_poly.pdbx_strand_id
1 'polypeptide(L)' 'MKNYTVRFRCRSHLEDDDTVNEEQYEMQIEAENLKEVFSRLDDQFENWDHGAVIPLNTPGGEMTVETVEILSPNGEVLY' A
#
# COMPACT_ATOMS: atom_id res chain seq x y z
N MET A 1 1.46 3.26 21.73
CA MET A 1 1.60 2.74 20.36
C MET A 1 2.22 3.77 19.46
N LYS A 2 2.97 3.31 18.46
CA LYS A 2 3.63 4.18 17.48
C LYS A 2 2.83 4.18 16.19
N ASN A 3 2.82 5.33 15.50
CA ASN A 3 2.19 5.46 14.19
C ASN A 3 3.22 5.25 13.09
N TYR A 4 3.06 4.17 12.35
CA TYR A 4 3.88 3.90 11.15
C TYR A 4 3.10 4.32 9.92
N THR A 5 3.81 4.86 8.94
CA THR A 5 3.22 5.23 7.66
C THR A 5 3.58 4.16 6.63
N VAL A 6 2.57 3.61 5.98
CA VAL A 6 2.77 2.66 4.89
C VAL A 6 2.41 3.35 3.60
N ARG A 7 3.35 3.39 2.67
CA ARG A 7 3.20 4.08 1.41
C ARG A 7 3.27 3.07 0.28
N PHE A 8 2.19 3.00 -0.49
CA PHE A 8 2.09 2.10 -1.64
C PHE A 8 2.25 2.91 -2.92
N ARG A 9 3.10 2.44 -3.82
CA ARG A 9 3.13 2.94 -5.18
C ARG A 9 2.34 1.97 -6.04
N CYS A 10 1.26 2.45 -6.64
CA CYS A 10 0.31 1.63 -7.36
C CYS A 10 0.24 2.02 -8.82
N ARG A 11 -0.08 1.05 -9.67
CA ARG A 11 -0.41 1.27 -11.07
C ARG A 11 -1.87 0.96 -11.30
N SER A 12 -2.59 1.91 -11.88
CA SER A 12 -3.96 1.66 -12.33
C SER A 12 -3.97 1.39 -13.84
N HIS A 13 -4.75 0.40 -14.24
CA HIS A 13 -4.95 0.04 -15.64
C HIS A 13 -6.44 0.18 -15.93
N LEU A 14 -6.76 1.05 -16.89
CA LEU A 14 -8.12 1.19 -17.39
C LEU A 14 -8.24 0.35 -18.67
N GLU A 15 -9.28 -0.48 -18.76
CA GLU A 15 -9.45 -1.44 -19.85
C GLU A 15 -9.50 -0.79 -21.25
N ASP A 16 -9.98 0.45 -21.36
CA ASP A 16 -10.17 1.14 -22.62
C ASP A 16 -9.07 2.14 -22.96
N ASP A 17 -8.02 2.20 -22.15
CA ASP A 17 -6.96 3.18 -22.32
C ASP A 17 -5.61 2.52 -22.14
N ASP A 18 -4.71 2.74 -23.10
CA ASP A 18 -3.31 2.31 -23.00
C ASP A 18 -2.52 3.13 -21.98
N THR A 19 -3.16 4.08 -21.30
CA THR A 19 -2.52 4.95 -20.32
C THR A 19 -2.41 4.23 -18.99
N VAL A 20 -1.17 4.07 -18.51
CA VAL A 20 -0.90 3.58 -17.16
C VAL A 20 -0.75 4.78 -16.24
N ASN A 21 -1.63 4.89 -15.25
CA ASN A 21 -1.54 5.94 -14.25
C ASN A 21 -0.84 5.40 -13.02
N GLU A 22 0.20 6.11 -12.58
CA GLU A 22 0.86 5.82 -11.31
C GLU A 22 0.22 6.66 -10.22
N GLU A 23 -0.18 5.99 -9.13
CA GLU A 23 -0.76 6.66 -7.98
C GLU A 23 -0.06 6.21 -6.71
N GLN A 24 0.01 7.11 -5.74
CA GLN A 24 0.50 6.79 -4.41
C GLN A 24 -0.67 6.72 -3.44
N TYR A 25 -0.68 5.66 -2.66
CA TYR A 25 -1.64 5.48 -1.59
C TYR A 25 -0.89 5.38 -0.27
N GLU A 26 -1.33 6.14 0.72
CA GLU A 26 -0.67 6.20 2.02
C GLU A 26 -1.67 5.88 3.12
N MET A 27 -1.26 5.05 4.06
CA MET A 27 -2.07 4.75 5.24
C MET A 27 -1.20 4.76 6.49
N GLN A 28 -1.83 4.97 7.62
CA GLN A 28 -1.15 4.91 8.92
C GLN A 28 -1.60 3.68 9.68
N ILE A 29 -0.63 3.02 10.32
CA ILE A 29 -0.87 1.84 11.13
C ILE A 29 -0.29 2.07 12.51
N GLU A 30 -1.13 1.93 13.54
CA GLU A 30 -0.66 1.93 14.92
C GLU A 30 -0.13 0.55 15.29
N ALA A 31 1.10 0.48 15.75
CA ALA A 31 1.75 -0.76 16.13
C ALA A 31 2.88 -0.50 17.13
N GLU A 32 3.27 -1.52 17.85
CA GLU A 32 4.36 -1.43 18.84
C GLU A 32 5.73 -1.51 18.15
N ASN A 33 5.82 -2.23 17.03
CA ASN A 33 7.06 -2.44 16.30
C ASN A 33 6.76 -2.78 14.84
N LEU A 34 7.82 -2.86 14.03
CA LEU A 34 7.71 -3.15 12.61
C LEU A 34 7.09 -4.53 12.33
N LYS A 35 7.40 -5.52 13.14
CA LYS A 35 6.85 -6.87 13.00
C LYS A 35 5.33 -6.88 13.13
N GLU A 36 4.80 -6.07 14.03
CA GLU A 36 3.35 -5.92 14.19
C GLU A 36 2.73 -5.21 12.98
N VAL A 37 3.44 -4.25 12.39
CA VAL A 37 3.00 -3.61 11.15
C VAL A 37 2.84 -4.63 10.04
N PHE A 38 3.80 -5.52 9.86
CA PHE A 38 3.71 -6.61 8.87
C PHE A 38 2.50 -7.51 9.12
N SER A 39 2.25 -7.85 10.38
CA SER A 39 1.12 -8.69 10.76
C SER A 39 -0.21 -8.03 10.43
N ARG A 40 -0.34 -6.73 10.68
CA ARG A 40 -1.56 -5.99 10.38
C ARG A 40 -1.78 -5.83 8.88
N LEU A 41 -0.70 -5.67 8.10
CA LEU A 41 -0.79 -5.61 6.64
C LEU A 41 -1.23 -6.96 6.08
N ASP A 42 -0.70 -8.06 6.61
CA ASP A 42 -1.10 -9.41 6.21
C ASP A 42 -2.59 -9.66 6.46
N ASP A 43 -3.16 -9.09 7.52
CA ASP A 43 -4.57 -9.20 7.84
C ASP A 43 -5.47 -8.39 6.91
N GLN A 44 -4.96 -7.28 6.37
CA GLN A 44 -5.75 -6.38 5.53
C GLN A 44 -5.61 -6.67 4.04
N PHE A 45 -4.42 -7.07 3.62
CA PHE A 45 -4.11 -7.26 2.20
C PHE A 45 -3.36 -8.56 1.99
N GLU A 46 -3.83 -9.40 1.09
CA GLU A 46 -3.05 -10.54 0.62
C GLU A 46 -1.90 -10.02 -0.26
N ASN A 47 -0.70 -10.53 -0.03
CA ASN A 47 0.48 -10.18 -0.82
C ASN A 47 0.76 -8.67 -0.87
N TRP A 48 0.63 -7.98 0.25
CA TRP A 48 0.81 -6.53 0.33
C TRP A 48 2.20 -6.08 -0.13
N ASP A 49 3.19 -6.95 -0.04
CA ASP A 49 4.58 -6.68 -0.42
C ASP A 49 4.81 -6.78 -1.94
N HIS A 50 3.93 -7.46 -2.65
CA HIS A 50 4.01 -7.57 -4.09
C HIS A 50 2.66 -8.02 -4.67
N GLY A 51 2.18 -7.32 -5.67
CA GLY A 51 1.00 -7.73 -6.42
C GLY A 51 -0.34 -7.59 -5.71
N ALA A 52 -0.39 -6.90 -4.57
CA ALA A 52 -1.68 -6.65 -3.92
C ALA A 52 -2.57 -5.78 -4.81
N VAL A 53 -3.84 -6.13 -4.87
CA VAL A 53 -4.83 -5.40 -5.66
C VAL A 53 -5.70 -4.60 -4.70
N ILE A 54 -5.74 -3.28 -4.91
CA ILE A 54 -6.59 -2.39 -4.14
C ILE A 54 -7.79 -2.02 -5.00
N PRO A 55 -9.02 -2.36 -4.59
CA PRO A 55 -10.20 -1.97 -5.34
C PRO A 55 -10.42 -0.46 -5.27
N LEU A 56 -10.64 0.16 -6.43
CA LEU A 56 -10.99 1.57 -6.51
C LEU A 56 -12.50 1.74 -6.39
N ASN A 57 -12.93 2.92 -5.94
CA ASN A 57 -14.34 3.25 -5.81
C ASN A 57 -15.05 3.41 -7.17
N THR A 58 -14.35 3.26 -8.28
CA THR A 58 -14.90 3.33 -9.63
C THR A 58 -15.19 1.92 -10.13
N PRO A 59 -16.35 1.68 -10.77
CA PRO A 59 -16.65 0.36 -11.31
C PRO A 59 -15.57 -0.13 -12.28
N GLY A 60 -15.05 -1.34 -12.04
CA GLY A 60 -14.01 -1.94 -12.86
C GLY A 60 -12.61 -1.39 -12.62
N GLY A 61 -12.44 -0.48 -11.67
CA GLY A 61 -11.12 0.09 -11.34
C GLY A 61 -10.38 -0.73 -10.30
N GLU A 62 -9.16 -1.12 -10.62
CA GLU A 62 -8.26 -1.81 -9.70
C GLU A 62 -6.88 -1.18 -9.79
N MET A 63 -6.22 -1.04 -8.64
CA MET A 63 -4.81 -0.64 -8.58
C MET A 63 -3.97 -1.82 -8.13
N THR A 64 -2.89 -2.07 -8.84
CA THR A 64 -1.91 -3.09 -8.44
C THR A 64 -0.74 -2.42 -7.73
N VAL A 65 -0.42 -2.90 -6.54
CA VAL A 65 0.72 -2.39 -5.77
C VAL A 65 2.02 -2.87 -6.41
N GLU A 66 2.89 -1.94 -6.78
CA GLU A 66 4.21 -2.25 -7.31
C GLU A 66 5.28 -2.27 -6.22
N THR A 67 5.28 -1.24 -5.38
CA THR A 67 6.27 -1.09 -4.31
C THR A 67 5.59 -0.62 -3.03
N VAL A 68 6.19 -1.01 -1.92
CA VAL A 68 5.72 -0.64 -0.59
C VAL A 68 6.89 -0.05 0.19
N GLU A 69 6.65 1.06 0.86
CA GLU A 69 7.58 1.64 1.82
C GLU A 69 6.90 1.70 3.18
N ILE A 70 7.64 1.38 4.23
CA ILE A 70 7.16 1.56 5.60
C ILE A 70 8.08 2.55 6.29
N LEU A 71 7.47 3.63 6.79
CA LEU A 71 8.18 4.72 7.45
C LEU A 71 7.94 4.65 8.96
N SER A 72 9.00 4.92 9.72
CA SER A 72 8.90 5.05 11.18
C SER A 72 8.06 6.27 11.56
N PRO A 73 7.66 6.41 12.84
CA PRO A 73 6.98 7.62 13.31
C PRO A 73 7.78 8.89 13.09
N ASN A 74 9.11 8.77 12.96
CA ASN A 74 10.01 9.89 12.69
C ASN A 74 10.24 10.14 11.19
N GLY A 75 9.64 9.34 10.32
CA GLY A 75 9.79 9.50 8.88
C GLY A 75 10.96 8.74 8.26
N GLU A 76 11.63 7.86 9.00
CA GLU A 76 12.70 7.03 8.46
C GLU A 76 12.14 5.83 7.71
N VAL A 77 12.72 5.53 6.55
CA VAL A 77 12.34 4.36 5.77
C VAL A 77 12.90 3.10 6.44
N LEU A 78 11.99 2.23 6.90
CA LEU A 78 12.34 0.98 7.59
C LEU A 78 12.26 -0.25 6.67
N TYR A 79 11.52 -0.11 5.57
CA TYR A 79 11.27 -1.22 4.66
C TYR A 79 11.23 -0.73 3.21
#